data_d712c7a7ae591ce6dcea9693547ebff2
#
_entry.id   d712c7a7ae591ce6dcea9693547ebff2
#
_cell.length_a   1.000
_cell.length_b   1.000
_cell.length_c   1.000
_cell.angle_alpha   90.00
_cell.angle_beta   90.00
_cell.angle_gamma   90.00
#
_symmetry.space_group_name_H-M   'P 1'
#
loop_
_entity.id
_entity.type
_entity.pdbx_description
1 polymer ?
#
loop_
_entity_poly.entity_id
_entity_poly.type
_entity_poly.pdbx_seq_one_letter_code
_entity_poly.pdbx_strand_id
1 'polypeptide(L)' 'MEIVISLLLFLGEPAVLKEHLYIQDQRMATCLKMKRISERSSNAKYQCAKVKATVIVDEYSGEKKITSITSMD' A
#
# COMPACT_ATOMS: atom_id res chain seq x y z
N MET A 1 15.40 3.61 -5.05
CA MET A 1 13.96 3.87 -4.90
C MET A 1 13.21 3.48 -6.14
N GLU A 2 12.03 2.93 -5.94
CA GLU A 2 11.17 2.46 -7.02
C GLU A 2 9.84 3.17 -6.98
N ILE A 3 9.19 3.29 -8.14
CA ILE A 3 7.79 3.69 -8.21
C ILE A 3 6.99 2.41 -8.23
N VAL A 4 6.14 2.22 -7.20
CA VAL A 4 5.39 0.98 -7.01
C VAL A 4 3.93 1.27 -6.71
N ILE A 5 3.06 0.30 -7.03
CA ILE A 5 1.65 0.35 -6.66
C ILE A 5 1.53 -0.14 -5.22
N SER A 6 0.88 0.66 -4.38
CA SER A 6 0.68 0.35 -2.98
C SER A 6 -0.75 0.61 -2.56
N LEU A 7 -1.22 -0.20 -1.61
CA LEU A 7 -2.48 0.05 -0.90
C LEU A 7 -2.16 0.86 0.35
N LEU A 8 -2.76 2.04 0.45
CA LEU A 8 -2.51 2.97 1.55
C LEU A 8 -3.70 2.98 2.50
N LEU A 9 -3.41 2.93 3.78
CA LEU A 9 -4.40 2.98 4.86
C LEU A 9 -4.31 4.31 5.60
N PHE A 10 -5.42 5.05 5.64
CA PHE A 10 -5.51 6.32 6.34
C PHE A 10 -6.50 6.23 7.48
N LEU A 11 -6.15 6.82 8.62
CA LEU A 11 -6.98 6.87 9.81
C LEU A 11 -7.07 8.29 10.35
N GLY A 12 -8.18 8.60 11.00
CA GLY A 12 -8.37 9.84 11.76
C GLY A 12 -8.89 11.01 10.95
N GLU A 13 -9.09 12.13 11.66
CA GLU A 13 -9.47 13.41 11.07
C GLU A 13 -8.60 14.52 11.64
N PRO A 14 -7.74 15.15 10.80
CA PRO A 14 -7.56 14.83 9.39
C PRO A 14 -6.96 13.43 9.17
N ALA A 15 -7.23 12.84 8.03
CA ALA A 15 -6.74 11.50 7.70
C ALA A 15 -5.22 11.49 7.60
N VAL A 16 -4.60 10.55 8.30
CA VAL A 16 -3.15 10.39 8.35
C VAL A 16 -2.79 9.01 7.85
N LEU A 17 -1.76 8.92 7.01
CA LEU A 17 -1.25 7.64 6.52
C LEU A 17 -0.73 6.81 7.70
N LYS A 18 -1.32 5.63 7.92
CA LYS A 18 -0.94 4.72 8.99
C LYS A 18 -0.21 3.49 8.49
N GLU A 19 -0.60 2.95 7.37
CA GLU A 19 0.01 1.75 6.82
C GLU A 19 0.08 1.81 5.31
N HIS A 20 1.01 1.06 4.75
CA HIS A 20 1.16 0.88 3.32
C HIS A 20 1.46 -0.60 3.05
N LEU A 21 0.87 -1.12 2.00
CA LEU A 21 1.05 -2.51 1.61
C LEU A 21 1.56 -2.58 0.18
N TYR A 22 2.68 -3.29 -0.03
CA TYR A 22 3.20 -3.56 -1.36
C TYR A 22 2.32 -4.58 -2.07
N ILE A 23 1.89 -4.25 -3.28
CA ILE A 23 1.08 -5.18 -4.09
C ILE A 23 2.04 -6.10 -4.84
N GLN A 24 2.08 -7.37 -4.47
CA GLN A 24 3.09 -8.31 -4.96
C GLN A 24 3.12 -8.45 -6.48
N ASP A 25 1.97 -8.48 -7.13
CA ASP A 25 1.90 -8.58 -8.59
C ASP A 25 1.96 -7.23 -9.31
N GLN A 26 2.00 -6.13 -8.56
CA GLN A 26 2.05 -4.76 -9.06
C GLN A 26 0.96 -4.44 -10.08
N ARG A 27 -0.24 -4.99 -9.88
CA ARG A 27 -1.41 -4.71 -10.70
C ARG A 27 -2.38 -3.80 -9.97
N MET A 28 -2.81 -2.74 -10.62
CA MET A 28 -3.80 -1.83 -10.05
C MET A 28 -5.14 -2.55 -9.79
N ALA A 29 -5.52 -3.48 -10.65
CA ALA A 29 -6.74 -4.28 -10.47
C ALA A 29 -6.70 -5.09 -9.16
N THR A 30 -5.56 -5.68 -8.83
CA THR A 30 -5.36 -6.42 -7.58
C THR A 30 -5.47 -5.48 -6.38
N CYS A 31 -4.85 -4.31 -6.45
CA CYS A 31 -4.93 -3.31 -5.39
C CYS A 31 -6.38 -2.87 -5.14
N LEU A 32 -7.13 -2.59 -6.20
CA LEU A 32 -8.52 -2.19 -6.10
C LEU A 32 -9.41 -3.28 -5.50
N LYS A 33 -9.12 -4.55 -5.83
CA LYS A 33 -9.82 -5.68 -5.25
C LYS A 33 -9.56 -5.77 -3.74
N MET A 34 -8.32 -5.64 -3.33
CA MET A 34 -7.95 -5.65 -1.92
C MET A 34 -8.56 -4.47 -1.17
N LYS A 35 -8.59 -3.30 -1.80
CA LYS A 35 -9.24 -2.11 -1.25
C LYS A 35 -10.71 -2.37 -0.94
N ARG A 36 -11.46 -2.96 -1.88
CA ARG A 36 -12.87 -3.27 -1.67
C ARG A 36 -13.09 -4.24 -0.52
N ILE A 37 -12.27 -5.30 -0.46
CA ILE A 37 -12.36 -6.30 0.60
C ILE A 37 -12.10 -5.65 1.97
N SER A 38 -11.06 -4.82 2.04
CA SER A 38 -10.67 -4.15 3.29
C SER A 38 -11.72 -3.14 3.75
N GLU A 39 -12.33 -2.41 2.83
CA GLU A 39 -13.36 -1.42 3.15
C GLU A 39 -14.64 -2.05 3.71
N ARG A 40 -14.91 -3.30 3.39
CA ARG A 40 -16.07 -4.02 3.94
C ARG A 40 -15.94 -4.33 5.42
N SER A 41 -14.72 -4.51 5.89
CA SER A 41 -14.46 -4.96 7.27
C SER A 41 -13.88 -3.87 8.16
N SER A 42 -13.69 -2.66 7.64
CA SER A 42 -13.02 -1.58 8.38
C SER A 42 -13.63 -0.22 8.02
N ASN A 43 -13.63 0.69 8.98
CA ASN A 43 -14.03 2.08 8.77
C ASN A 43 -12.87 2.96 8.30
N ALA A 44 -11.69 2.39 8.13
CA ALA A 44 -10.52 3.12 7.65
C ALA A 44 -10.69 3.48 6.16
N LYS A 45 -9.97 4.51 5.74
CA LYS A 45 -9.93 4.90 4.34
C LYS A 45 -8.76 4.24 3.66
N TYR A 46 -9.02 3.65 2.50
CA TYR A 46 -8.01 2.98 1.69
C TYR A 46 -7.87 3.68 0.35
N GLN A 47 -6.65 3.69 -0.16
CA GLN A 47 -6.37 4.27 -1.48
C GLN A 47 -5.30 3.46 -2.17
N CYS A 48 -5.51 3.19 -3.47
CA CYS A 48 -4.47 2.62 -4.33
C CYS A 48 -3.74 3.75 -5.03
N ALA A 49 -2.43 3.74 -4.94
CA ALA A 49 -1.61 4.80 -5.55
C ALA A 49 -0.26 4.27 -5.98
N LYS A 50 0.35 4.98 -6.93
CA LYS A 50 1.76 4.79 -7.27
C LYS A 50 2.58 5.69 -6.37
N VAL A 51 3.55 5.11 -5.67
CA VAL A 51 4.38 5.84 -4.72
C VAL A 51 5.85 5.58 -4.99
N LYS A 52 6.68 6.56 -4.70
CA LYS A 52 8.14 6.34 -4.66
C LYS A 52 8.47 5.76 -3.30
N ALA A 53 9.05 4.59 -3.28
CA ALA A 53 9.29 3.87 -2.04
C ALA A 53 10.59 3.09 -2.08
N THR A 54 11.14 2.85 -0.89
CA THR A 54 12.22 1.89 -0.71
C THR A 54 11.58 0.54 -0.45
N VAL A 55 11.97 -0.45 -1.26
CA VAL A 55 11.41 -1.79 -1.20
C VAL A 55 12.51 -2.77 -0.82
N ILE A 56 12.21 -3.66 0.12
CA ILE A 56 13.11 -4.75 0.52
C ILE A 56 12.43 -6.09 0.26
N VAL A 57 13.24 -7.13 0.10
CA VAL A 57 12.76 -8.51 -0.06
C VAL A 57 12.94 -9.23 1.27
N ASP A 58 11.85 -9.85 1.77
CA ASP A 58 11.92 -10.68 2.95
C ASP A 58 12.66 -11.98 2.61
N GLU A 59 13.72 -12.28 3.36
CA GLU A 59 14.56 -13.46 3.11
C GLU A 59 13.83 -14.78 3.34
N TYR A 60 12.82 -14.78 4.18
CA TYR A 60 12.11 -16.02 4.54
C TYR A 60 10.96 -16.32 3.59
N SER A 61 10.17 -15.31 3.23
CA SER A 61 8.99 -15.52 2.40
C SER A 61 9.21 -15.18 0.93
N GLY A 62 10.26 -14.42 0.62
CA GLY A 62 10.49 -13.90 -0.74
C GLY A 62 9.56 -12.76 -1.12
N GLU A 63 8.69 -12.33 -0.22
CA GLU A 63 7.78 -11.22 -0.47
C GLU A 63 8.48 -9.88 -0.36
N LYS A 64 8.03 -8.92 -1.14
CA LYS A 64 8.54 -7.56 -1.08
C LYS A 64 7.73 -6.73 -0.10
N LYS A 65 8.41 -5.84 0.61
CA LYS A 65 7.80 -4.93 1.57
C LYS A 65 8.32 -3.51 1.37
N ILE A 66 7.45 -2.54 1.58
CA ILE A 66 7.83 -1.13 1.57
C ILE A 66 8.35 -0.77 2.96
N THR A 67 9.54 -0.20 3.03
CA THR A 67 10.13 0.27 4.30
C THR A 67 9.87 1.75 4.52
N SER A 68 9.85 2.53 3.45
CA SER A 68 9.55 3.96 3.57
C SER A 68 9.00 4.48 2.25
N ILE A 69 8.13 5.48 2.34
CA ILE A 69 7.58 6.17 1.18
C ILE A 69 8.16 7.59 1.18
N THR A 70 8.76 7.99 0.04
CA THR A 70 9.36 9.31 -0.08
C THR A 70 8.46 10.30 -0.79
N SER A 71 7.59 9.83 -1.68
CA SER A 71 6.56 10.69 -2.28
C SER A 71 5.38 9.86 -2.74
N MET A 72 4.22 10.50 -2.81
CA MET A 72 2.98 9.90 -3.31
C MET A 72 2.48 10.69 -4.50
N ASP A 73 2.10 9.99 -5.55
CA ASP A 73 1.48 10.59 -6.73
C ASP A 73 -0.04 10.58 -6.61
#